data_dba3d7e0f856a914a080c974c0bb9668
#
_entry.id   dba3d7e0f856a914a080c974c0bb9668
#
_cell.length_a   1.000
_cell.length_b   1.000
_cell.length_c   1.000
_cell.angle_alpha   90.00
_cell.angle_beta   90.00
_cell.angle_gamma   90.00
#
_symmetry.space_group_name_H-M   'P 1'
#
loop_
_entity.id
_entity.type
_entity.pdbx_description
1 polymer ?
#
loop_
_entity_poly.entity_id
_entity_poly.type
_entity_poly.pdbx_seq_one_letter_code
_entity_poly.pdbx_strand_id
1 'polypeptide(L)'
;MEPVFEKLKDMLYAYYPTIYLQTYEYDRTWMKIRSIANSIISSGTDVNLYKWNCVEGLLEVSPEEKTIKIDDEPVLEPSMVLKYIHSIKDKSHKDIFVLEDFNAYIEEDDVKFYLRQISQKAKFRNTHVIVLSALYKLPVELEKYITVLATPLPDRKELEITLRGVEKNCGLTLSVDMRNKMVDAALGMTTMEADLAFCLAAVRDQLGENAPYTVSSEKEQIIRKSGILDYFPKNENLKDVGGMDILKDWLFKRKKAYEKNARDFGLDEPKGLLLLGVPGCGKSLTAKSIASFWNMPLLRLDIGKVFQGLVGSSEDNIRKAIATSEAVAPCVLWIDEIEKGLSGVQSSGSTDGGVTSRIFSTILTWMQEKTSPVFVVATANNINLLPPELLRKGR
;
A
#
# COMPACT_ATOMS: atom_id res chain seq x y z
N MET A 1 0.81 17.40 -4.84
CA MET A 1 1.77 16.34 -4.37
C MET A 1 0.96 15.42 -3.48
N GLU A 2 1.27 14.13 -3.40
CA GLU A 2 0.57 13.22 -2.48
C GLU A 2 0.83 13.63 -1.02
N PRO A 3 -0.14 13.46 -0.10
CA PRO A 3 -0.01 13.92 1.29
C PRO A 3 1.24 13.39 2.01
N VAL A 4 1.65 12.16 1.70
CA VAL A 4 2.85 11.54 2.27
C VAL A 4 4.14 12.26 1.84
N PHE A 5 4.24 12.65 0.57
CA PHE A 5 5.42 13.36 0.06
C PHE A 5 5.42 14.84 0.45
N GLU A 6 4.25 15.45 0.65
CA GLU A 6 4.16 16.77 1.29
C GLU A 6 4.65 16.69 2.74
N LYS A 7 4.18 15.70 3.49
CA LYS A 7 4.65 15.44 4.84
C LYS A 7 6.16 15.17 4.89
N LEU A 8 6.71 14.38 3.96
CA LEU A 8 8.14 14.15 3.86
C LEU A 8 8.90 15.47 3.65
N LYS A 9 8.41 16.33 2.75
CA LYS A 9 8.98 17.67 2.51
C LYS A 9 8.96 18.51 3.79
N ASP A 10 7.84 18.57 4.49
CA ASP A 10 7.69 19.32 5.74
C ASP A 10 8.64 18.78 6.82
N MET A 11 8.81 17.45 6.90
CA MET A 11 9.73 16.81 7.83
C MET A 11 11.20 17.19 7.54
N LEU A 12 11.59 17.27 6.26
CA LEU A 12 12.92 17.73 5.88
C LEU A 12 13.14 19.20 6.26
N TYR A 13 12.11 20.06 6.15
CA TYR A 13 12.18 21.43 6.64
C TYR A 13 12.20 21.52 8.18
N ALA A 14 11.52 20.60 8.85
CA ALA A 14 11.45 20.52 10.31
C ALA A 14 12.65 19.79 10.94
N TYR A 15 13.69 19.48 10.16
CA TYR A 15 14.93 18.83 10.61
C TYR A 15 14.72 17.44 11.23
N TYR A 16 13.78 16.66 10.71
CA TYR A 16 13.66 15.24 11.08
C TYR A 16 14.92 14.48 10.65
N PRO A 17 15.61 13.83 11.59
CA PRO A 17 16.95 13.29 11.32
C PRO A 17 16.93 12.05 10.47
N THR A 18 16.10 11.09 10.86
CA THR A 18 16.03 9.79 10.20
C THR A 18 14.57 9.44 9.96
N ILE A 19 14.27 9.09 8.71
CA ILE A 19 12.93 8.75 8.23
C ILE A 19 13.02 7.37 7.59
N TYR A 20 12.16 6.44 8.04
CA TYR A 20 11.98 5.15 7.40
C TYR A 20 10.81 5.26 6.43
N LEU A 21 11.07 5.16 5.15
CA LEU A 21 10.08 5.28 4.09
C LEU A 21 9.79 3.88 3.52
N GLN A 22 8.68 3.30 3.95
CA GLN A 22 8.26 1.98 3.47
C GLN A 22 7.60 2.09 2.10
N THR A 23 8.17 1.42 1.10
CA THR A 23 7.67 1.44 -0.29
C THR A 23 8.06 0.19 -1.05
N TYR A 24 7.19 -0.24 -1.98
CA TYR A 24 7.51 -1.23 -3.02
C TYR A 24 7.94 -0.56 -4.34
N GLU A 25 7.87 0.78 -4.42
CA GLU A 25 8.08 1.57 -5.62
C GLU A 25 9.33 2.46 -5.48
N TYR A 26 10.49 1.84 -5.59
CA TYR A 26 11.78 2.51 -5.40
C TYR A 26 11.97 3.67 -6.38
N ASP A 27 11.78 3.43 -7.70
CA ASP A 27 11.97 4.44 -8.73
C ASP A 27 11.03 5.62 -8.60
N ARG A 28 9.71 5.35 -8.40
CA ARG A 28 8.72 6.40 -8.17
C ARG A 28 9.07 7.22 -6.94
N THR A 29 9.42 6.56 -5.85
CA THR A 29 9.75 7.22 -4.58
C THR A 29 11.03 8.03 -4.72
N TRP A 30 12.03 7.50 -5.40
CA TRP A 30 13.26 8.20 -5.71
C TRP A 30 13.01 9.48 -6.53
N MET A 31 12.20 9.40 -7.60
CA MET A 31 11.81 10.58 -8.38
C MET A 31 11.10 11.64 -7.54
N LYS A 32 10.23 11.23 -6.61
CA LYS A 32 9.55 12.15 -5.69
C LYS A 32 10.54 12.83 -4.72
N ILE A 33 11.48 12.07 -4.14
CA ILE A 33 12.52 12.61 -3.25
C ILE A 33 13.40 13.62 -4.03
N ARG A 34 13.81 13.29 -5.25
CA ARG A 34 14.57 14.20 -6.14
C ARG A 34 13.78 15.47 -6.45
N SER A 35 12.49 15.35 -6.72
CA SER A 35 11.59 16.51 -6.93
C SER A 35 11.49 17.38 -5.67
N ILE A 36 11.43 16.79 -4.49
CA ILE A 36 11.43 17.53 -3.21
C ILE A 36 12.76 18.26 -3.04
N ALA A 37 13.90 17.60 -3.25
CA ALA A 37 15.23 18.20 -3.17
C ALA A 37 15.33 19.41 -4.12
N ASN A 38 14.92 19.26 -5.38
CA ASN A 38 14.89 20.37 -6.34
C ASN A 38 13.98 21.54 -5.89
N SER A 39 12.85 21.25 -5.25
CA SER A 39 11.97 22.28 -4.73
C SER A 39 12.59 23.05 -3.56
N ILE A 40 13.41 22.38 -2.73
CA ILE A 40 14.16 23.00 -1.63
C ILE A 40 15.27 23.89 -2.21
N ILE A 41 15.99 23.42 -3.22
CA ILE A 41 17.00 24.22 -3.94
C ILE A 41 16.37 25.49 -4.52
N SER A 42 15.20 25.35 -5.17
CA SER A 42 14.48 26.49 -5.75
C SER A 42 14.02 27.51 -4.69
N SER A 43 13.91 27.11 -3.42
CA SER A 43 13.62 28.02 -2.30
C SER A 43 14.86 28.73 -1.72
N GLY A 44 16.04 28.53 -2.30
CA GLY A 44 17.29 29.18 -1.92
C GLY A 44 18.14 28.42 -0.88
N THR A 45 17.88 27.14 -0.68
CA THR A 45 18.69 26.29 0.20
C THR A 45 19.50 25.32 -0.63
N ASP A 46 20.81 25.29 -0.48
CA ASP A 46 21.66 24.31 -1.17
C ASP A 46 21.43 22.91 -0.58
N VAL A 47 21.23 21.92 -1.48
CA VAL A 47 20.94 20.53 -1.11
C VAL A 47 21.89 19.61 -1.85
N ASN A 48 22.60 18.78 -1.08
CA ASN A 48 23.34 17.64 -1.61
C ASN A 48 22.46 16.40 -1.43
N LEU A 49 22.25 15.66 -2.52
CA LEU A 49 21.45 14.45 -2.52
C LEU A 49 22.35 13.25 -2.79
N TYR A 50 22.29 12.28 -1.90
CA TYR A 50 23.08 11.05 -1.96
C TYR A 50 22.16 9.84 -2.03
N LYS A 51 22.63 8.82 -2.73
CA LYS A 51 21.99 7.51 -2.83
C LYS A 51 23.01 6.44 -2.46
N TRP A 52 22.60 5.46 -1.68
CA TRP A 52 23.41 4.31 -1.34
C TRP A 52 22.65 3.00 -1.52
N ASN A 53 23.32 2.02 -2.08
CA ASN A 53 22.95 0.61 -2.01
C ASN A 53 24.21 -0.25 -1.87
N CYS A 54 24.04 -1.52 -1.47
CA CYS A 54 25.17 -2.42 -1.20
C CYS A 54 25.96 -2.86 -2.45
N VAL A 55 25.50 -2.53 -3.65
CA VAL A 55 26.13 -2.91 -4.93
C VAL A 55 26.94 -1.76 -5.51
N GLU A 56 26.34 -0.58 -5.58
CA GLU A 56 26.96 0.61 -6.20
C GLU A 56 27.72 1.48 -5.19
N GLY A 57 27.41 1.31 -3.89
CA GLY A 57 27.96 2.12 -2.82
C GLY A 57 27.29 3.49 -2.72
N LEU A 58 28.00 4.47 -2.14
CA LEU A 58 27.50 5.82 -1.94
C LEU A 58 27.75 6.69 -3.16
N LEU A 59 26.67 7.18 -3.76
CA LEU A 59 26.66 8.06 -4.90
C LEU A 59 26.16 9.45 -4.49
N GLU A 60 26.86 10.50 -4.88
CA GLU A 60 26.35 11.87 -4.89
C GLU A 60 25.60 12.08 -6.22
N VAL A 61 24.34 12.50 -6.16
CA VAL A 61 23.44 12.54 -7.34
C VAL A 61 23.24 13.96 -7.86
N SER A 62 23.57 14.98 -7.07
CA SER A 62 23.41 16.39 -7.45
C SER A 62 24.65 17.19 -7.08
N PRO A 63 25.17 18.05 -7.98
CA PRO A 63 24.68 18.35 -9.35
C PRO A 63 25.11 17.34 -10.42
N GLU A 64 26.16 16.55 -10.20
CA GLU A 64 26.66 15.51 -11.10
C GLU A 64 26.74 14.17 -10.36
N GLU A 65 26.46 13.08 -11.04
CA GLU A 65 26.62 11.75 -10.46
C GLU A 65 28.10 11.44 -10.22
N LYS A 66 28.45 11.27 -8.94
CA LYS A 66 29.81 10.95 -8.54
C LYS A 66 29.82 9.88 -7.46
N THR A 67 30.58 8.83 -7.67
CA THR A 67 30.81 7.83 -6.61
C THR A 67 31.69 8.41 -5.51
N ILE A 68 31.22 8.36 -4.28
CA ILE A 68 32.00 8.73 -3.10
C ILE A 68 32.90 7.56 -2.74
N LYS A 69 34.20 7.85 -2.62
CA LYS A 69 35.23 6.87 -2.29
C LYS A 69 35.90 7.25 -0.97
N ILE A 70 36.25 6.24 -0.19
CA ILE A 70 37.12 6.35 0.98
C ILE A 70 38.33 5.46 0.70
N ASP A 71 39.52 6.02 0.78
CA ASP A 71 40.78 5.32 0.47
C ASP A 71 40.79 4.70 -0.94
N ASP A 72 40.23 5.42 -1.93
CA ASP A 72 40.04 5.00 -3.34
C ASP A 72 39.04 3.85 -3.57
N GLU A 73 38.39 3.34 -2.54
CA GLU A 73 37.36 2.30 -2.63
C GLU A 73 35.96 2.88 -2.48
N PRO A 74 34.95 2.36 -3.24
CA PRO A 74 33.56 2.75 -3.08
C PRO A 74 33.03 2.36 -1.70
N VAL A 75 32.15 3.18 -1.12
CA VAL A 75 31.59 2.97 0.22
C VAL A 75 30.43 1.98 0.14
N LEU A 76 30.73 0.68 0.17
CA LEU A 76 29.76 -0.42 0.06
C LEU A 76 29.20 -0.86 1.43
N GLU A 77 30.06 -0.86 2.44
CA GLU A 77 29.73 -1.34 3.80
C GLU A 77 28.72 -0.43 4.49
N PRO A 78 27.62 -0.98 5.09
CA PRO A 78 26.59 -0.21 5.77
C PRO A 78 27.12 0.64 6.92
N SER A 79 28.04 0.08 7.70
CA SER A 79 28.67 0.82 8.82
C SER A 79 29.56 1.96 8.32
N MET A 80 30.24 1.79 7.18
CA MET A 80 31.09 2.83 6.60
C MET A 80 30.28 3.99 6.04
N VAL A 81 29.14 3.75 5.39
CA VAL A 81 28.28 4.84 4.92
C VAL A 81 27.76 5.66 6.10
N LEU A 82 27.33 5.02 7.19
CA LEU A 82 26.86 5.73 8.38
C LEU A 82 28.00 6.49 9.09
N LYS A 83 29.22 5.92 9.10
CA LYS A 83 30.43 6.58 9.61
C LYS A 83 30.76 7.81 8.78
N TYR A 84 30.65 7.72 7.44
CA TYR A 84 30.81 8.86 6.53
C TYR A 84 29.78 9.96 6.87
N ILE A 85 28.50 9.62 6.92
CA ILE A 85 27.42 10.55 7.28
C ILE A 85 27.67 11.19 8.65
N HIS A 86 28.10 10.40 9.62
CA HIS A 86 28.43 10.88 10.96
C HIS A 86 29.66 11.81 10.98
N SER A 87 30.56 11.69 10.03
CA SER A 87 31.77 12.54 9.94
C SER A 87 31.51 13.94 9.39
N ILE A 88 30.40 14.14 8.65
CA ILE A 88 30.05 15.44 8.06
C ILE A 88 29.82 16.48 9.14
N LYS A 89 30.57 17.58 9.10
CA LYS A 89 30.49 18.68 10.06
C LYS A 89 29.98 19.99 9.43
N ASP A 90 29.95 20.04 8.10
CA ASP A 90 29.46 21.19 7.37
C ASP A 90 27.97 21.37 7.56
N LYS A 91 27.55 22.63 7.71
CA LYS A 91 26.17 23.03 7.92
C LYS A 91 25.66 23.98 6.83
N SER A 92 26.52 24.29 5.88
CA SER A 92 26.20 25.23 4.80
C SER A 92 25.17 24.67 3.84
N HIS A 93 25.13 23.34 3.71
CA HIS A 93 24.23 22.63 2.84
C HIS A 93 23.24 21.75 3.64
N LYS A 94 22.15 21.37 2.99
CA LYS A 94 21.26 20.33 3.47
C LYS A 94 21.63 19.00 2.80
N ASP A 95 22.13 18.05 3.58
CA ASP A 95 22.53 16.75 3.09
C ASP A 95 21.39 15.73 3.26
N ILE A 96 20.95 15.12 2.18
CA ILE A 96 19.89 14.10 2.16
C ILE A 96 20.49 12.79 1.66
N PHE A 97 20.53 11.78 2.51
CA PHE A 97 21.01 10.44 2.20
C PHE A 97 19.83 9.47 2.06
N VAL A 98 19.71 8.83 0.91
CA VAL A 98 18.71 7.78 0.67
C VAL A 98 19.44 6.45 0.66
N LEU A 99 19.13 5.61 1.64
CA LEU A 99 19.73 4.29 1.84
C LEU A 99 18.73 3.21 1.42
N GLU A 100 18.98 2.58 0.27
CA GLU A 100 18.09 1.54 -0.27
C GLU A 100 18.35 0.19 0.40
N ASP A 101 17.27 -0.52 0.75
CA ASP A 101 17.28 -1.85 1.39
C ASP A 101 18.13 -1.95 2.67
N PHE A 102 18.31 -0.81 3.33
CA PHE A 102 19.14 -0.72 4.53
C PHE A 102 18.57 -1.48 5.74
N ASN A 103 17.29 -1.86 5.68
CA ASN A 103 16.62 -2.70 6.67
C ASN A 103 17.29 -4.07 6.88
N ALA A 104 18.04 -4.56 5.90
CA ALA A 104 18.78 -5.82 6.02
C ALA A 104 19.87 -5.74 7.11
N TYR A 105 20.44 -4.56 7.31
CA TYR A 105 21.59 -4.31 8.19
C TYR A 105 21.22 -3.61 9.51
N ILE A 106 19.95 -3.21 9.67
CA ILE A 106 19.52 -2.32 10.78
C ILE A 106 19.63 -2.97 12.18
N GLU A 107 19.78 -4.29 12.23
CA GLU A 107 19.96 -5.04 13.49
C GLU A 107 21.43 -5.10 13.97
N GLU A 108 22.38 -4.71 13.13
CA GLU A 108 23.80 -4.70 13.48
C GLU A 108 24.08 -3.64 14.55
N ASP A 109 24.92 -3.97 15.53
CA ASP A 109 25.11 -3.11 16.72
C ASP A 109 25.78 -1.78 16.38
N ASP A 110 26.71 -1.76 15.45
CA ASP A 110 27.38 -0.54 14.96
C ASP A 110 26.42 0.31 14.12
N VAL A 111 25.56 -0.30 13.29
CA VAL A 111 24.51 0.37 12.52
C VAL A 111 23.51 1.06 13.47
N LYS A 112 23.01 0.33 14.48
CA LYS A 112 22.13 0.88 15.52
C LYS A 112 22.78 2.05 16.23
N PHE A 113 24.06 1.91 16.59
CA PHE A 113 24.82 2.98 17.26
C PHE A 113 24.92 4.24 16.41
N TYR A 114 25.33 4.11 15.14
CA TYR A 114 25.48 5.26 14.25
C TYR A 114 24.15 5.92 13.92
N LEU A 115 23.09 5.17 13.61
CA LEU A 115 21.76 5.73 13.37
C LEU A 115 21.26 6.55 14.56
N ARG A 116 21.44 6.05 15.78
CA ARG A 116 21.12 6.80 17.00
C ARG A 116 21.94 8.08 17.12
N GLN A 117 23.26 8.01 16.88
CA GLN A 117 24.13 9.18 16.97
C GLN A 117 23.81 10.25 15.91
N ILE A 118 23.52 9.82 14.66
CA ILE A 118 23.08 10.70 13.58
C ILE A 118 21.78 11.37 13.98
N SER A 119 20.80 10.60 14.45
CA SER A 119 19.49 11.12 14.85
C SER A 119 19.58 12.14 15.99
N GLN A 120 20.46 11.95 16.96
CA GLN A 120 20.64 12.90 18.06
C GLN A 120 21.32 14.22 17.62
N LYS A 121 22.14 14.17 16.57
CA LYS A 121 22.96 15.31 16.14
C LYS A 121 22.43 16.02 14.89
N ALA A 122 21.40 15.49 14.23
CA ALA A 122 20.93 15.98 12.94
C ALA A 122 20.47 17.45 12.96
N LYS A 123 19.75 17.89 13.99
CA LYS A 123 19.36 19.30 14.15
C LYS A 123 20.52 20.29 14.08
N PHE A 124 21.72 19.85 14.46
CA PHE A 124 22.92 20.68 14.47
C PHE A 124 23.75 20.55 13.19
N ARG A 125 23.40 19.61 12.29
CA ARG A 125 24.21 19.25 11.12
C ARG A 125 23.49 19.41 9.78
N ASN A 126 22.19 19.68 9.78
CA ASN A 126 21.34 19.79 8.58
C ASN A 126 21.41 18.53 7.68
N THR A 127 21.56 17.36 8.31
CA THR A 127 21.74 16.06 7.66
C THR A 127 20.52 15.19 7.90
N HIS A 128 20.00 14.58 6.84
CA HIS A 128 18.81 13.74 6.87
C HIS A 128 19.14 12.37 6.27
N VAL A 129 18.68 11.31 6.93
CA VAL A 129 18.79 9.92 6.43
C VAL A 129 17.39 9.39 6.14
N ILE A 130 17.18 8.92 4.93
CA ILE A 130 15.96 8.27 4.49
C ILE A 130 16.28 6.80 4.21
N VAL A 131 15.81 5.90 5.06
CA VAL A 131 15.87 4.45 4.81
C VAL A 131 14.72 4.10 3.89
N LEU A 132 15.00 3.61 2.70
CA LEU A 132 14.01 3.22 1.70
C LEU A 132 13.95 1.70 1.61
N SER A 133 12.81 1.10 1.96
CA SER A 133 12.66 -0.36 1.93
C SER A 133 11.21 -0.79 1.78
N ALA A 134 11.01 -1.94 1.13
CA ALA A 134 9.70 -2.59 1.03
C ALA A 134 9.27 -3.25 2.35
N LEU A 135 10.22 -3.80 3.10
CA LEU A 135 9.96 -4.50 4.35
C LEU A 135 10.19 -3.58 5.53
N TYR A 136 9.19 -3.49 6.40
CA TYR A 136 9.35 -2.78 7.67
C TYR A 136 10.13 -3.65 8.66
N LYS A 137 11.27 -3.15 9.10
CA LYS A 137 12.08 -3.76 10.14
C LYS A 137 12.76 -2.64 10.93
N LEU A 138 12.38 -2.47 12.18
CA LEU A 138 12.92 -1.43 13.05
C LEU A 138 13.14 -1.98 14.46
N PRO A 139 14.40 -2.00 14.95
CA PRO A 139 14.71 -2.37 16.32
C PRO A 139 14.05 -1.43 17.33
N VAL A 140 13.61 -1.96 18.46
CA VAL A 140 12.92 -1.21 19.53
C VAL A 140 13.77 -0.02 20.02
N GLU A 141 15.08 -0.18 20.05
CA GLU A 141 16.03 0.86 20.47
C GLU A 141 16.03 2.09 19.55
N LEU A 142 15.62 1.92 18.30
CA LEU A 142 15.57 2.99 17.29
C LEU A 142 14.18 3.62 17.11
N GLU A 143 13.12 3.04 17.67
CA GLU A 143 11.74 3.52 17.49
C GLU A 143 11.52 5.00 17.87
N LYS A 144 12.26 5.49 18.86
CA LYS A 144 12.15 6.90 19.29
C LYS A 144 12.97 7.88 18.45
N TYR A 145 13.84 7.37 17.58
CA TYR A 145 14.76 8.18 16.79
C TYR A 145 14.39 8.21 15.31
N ILE A 146 13.64 7.23 14.84
CA ILE A 146 13.27 7.06 13.43
C ILE A 146 11.77 7.23 13.26
N THR A 147 11.38 8.11 12.36
CA THR A 147 9.96 8.29 12.01
C THR A 147 9.62 7.45 10.80
N VAL A 148 8.54 6.70 10.87
CA VAL A 148 8.10 5.79 9.82
C VAL A 148 7.01 6.43 8.98
N LEU A 149 7.16 6.39 7.67
CA LEU A 149 6.16 6.74 6.68
C LEU A 149 5.96 5.56 5.72
N ALA A 150 4.73 5.32 5.29
CA ALA A 150 4.42 4.37 4.23
C ALA A 150 3.93 5.12 3.00
N THR A 151 4.47 4.78 1.83
CA THR A 151 3.99 5.36 0.57
C THR A 151 2.76 4.62 0.08
N PRO A 152 1.70 5.32 -0.32
CA PRO A 152 0.55 4.68 -0.95
C PRO A 152 0.91 4.21 -2.36
N LEU A 153 0.12 3.27 -2.87
CA LEU A 153 0.14 2.91 -4.29
C LEU A 153 -0.26 4.13 -5.15
N PRO A 154 0.12 4.15 -6.44
CA PRO A 154 -0.13 5.29 -7.32
C PRO A 154 -1.61 5.59 -7.45
N ASP A 155 -1.92 6.87 -7.45
CA ASP A 155 -3.27 7.36 -7.66
C ASP A 155 -3.66 7.31 -9.17
N ARG A 156 -4.94 7.61 -9.44
CA ARG A 156 -5.47 7.65 -10.80
C ARG A 156 -4.69 8.54 -11.74
N LYS A 157 -4.20 9.70 -11.27
CA LYS A 157 -3.46 10.67 -12.07
C LYS A 157 -2.08 10.14 -12.45
N GLU A 158 -1.41 9.48 -11.51
CA GLU A 158 -0.10 8.89 -11.73
C GLU A 158 -0.18 7.73 -12.72
N LEU A 159 -1.18 6.85 -12.57
CA LEU A 159 -1.43 5.76 -13.53
C LEU A 159 -1.79 6.31 -14.93
N GLU A 160 -2.52 7.42 -15.01
CA GLU A 160 -2.78 8.08 -16.30
C GLU A 160 -1.50 8.61 -16.94
N ILE A 161 -0.58 9.18 -16.16
CA ILE A 161 0.73 9.62 -16.66
C ILE A 161 1.53 8.43 -17.19
N THR A 162 1.55 7.31 -16.48
CA THR A 162 2.19 6.07 -16.91
C THR A 162 1.59 5.58 -18.23
N LEU A 163 0.27 5.51 -18.34
CA LEU A 163 -0.41 5.09 -19.58
C LEU A 163 -0.09 6.02 -20.75
N ARG A 164 -0.06 7.33 -20.54
CA ARG A 164 0.35 8.30 -21.58
C ARG A 164 1.81 8.11 -22.03
N GLY A 165 2.68 7.67 -21.13
CA GLY A 165 4.04 7.27 -21.48
C GLY A 165 4.05 6.11 -22.47
N VAL A 166 3.26 5.07 -22.20
CA VAL A 166 3.12 3.90 -23.08
C VAL A 166 2.48 4.30 -24.43
N GLU A 167 1.40 5.12 -24.41
CA GLU A 167 0.79 5.66 -25.65
C GLU A 167 1.85 6.33 -26.54
N LYS A 168 2.67 7.20 -25.95
CA LYS A 168 3.73 7.92 -26.67
C LYS A 168 4.80 6.99 -27.24
N ASN A 169 5.26 6.02 -26.43
CA ASN A 169 6.31 5.08 -26.82
C ASN A 169 5.86 4.14 -27.94
N CYS A 170 4.56 3.76 -27.94
CA CYS A 170 3.96 2.90 -28.95
C CYS A 170 3.42 3.66 -30.17
N GLY A 171 3.40 5.02 -30.15
CA GLY A 171 2.79 5.82 -31.21
C GLY A 171 1.26 5.68 -31.29
N LEU A 172 0.62 5.32 -30.20
CA LEU A 172 -0.83 5.09 -30.09
C LEU A 172 -1.51 6.30 -29.42
N THR A 173 -2.79 6.50 -29.69
CA THR A 173 -3.60 7.51 -29.04
C THR A 173 -4.95 6.93 -28.64
N LEU A 174 -5.25 6.95 -27.35
CA LEU A 174 -6.51 6.44 -26.80
C LEU A 174 -7.58 7.54 -26.74
N SER A 175 -8.84 7.13 -26.91
CA SER A 175 -9.99 7.98 -26.53
C SER A 175 -10.00 8.19 -25.00
N VAL A 176 -10.63 9.29 -24.57
CA VAL A 176 -10.76 9.60 -23.12
C VAL A 176 -11.47 8.47 -22.37
N ASP A 177 -12.51 7.88 -22.97
CA ASP A 177 -13.25 6.76 -22.37
C ASP A 177 -12.38 5.51 -22.20
N MET A 178 -11.62 5.14 -23.25
CA MET A 178 -10.71 3.99 -23.20
C MET A 178 -9.60 4.21 -22.18
N ARG A 179 -8.99 5.40 -22.14
CA ARG A 179 -7.97 5.74 -21.14
C ARG A 179 -8.52 5.61 -19.72
N ASN A 180 -9.74 6.07 -19.46
CA ASN A 180 -10.39 5.91 -18.18
C ASN A 180 -10.58 4.44 -17.81
N LYS A 181 -11.03 3.60 -18.75
CA LYS A 181 -11.19 2.15 -18.52
C LYS A 181 -9.86 1.46 -18.23
N MET A 182 -8.80 1.84 -18.94
CA MET A 182 -7.45 1.30 -18.71
C MET A 182 -6.91 1.67 -17.34
N VAL A 183 -7.04 2.94 -16.94
CA VAL A 183 -6.62 3.41 -15.61
C VAL A 183 -7.43 2.75 -14.52
N ASP A 184 -8.76 2.61 -14.67
CA ASP A 184 -9.62 1.89 -13.72
C ASP A 184 -9.21 0.42 -13.57
N ALA A 185 -8.82 -0.22 -14.66
CA ALA A 185 -8.33 -1.59 -14.63
C ALA A 185 -7.00 -1.71 -13.84
N ALA A 186 -6.13 -0.70 -13.90
CA ALA A 186 -4.82 -0.69 -13.26
C ALA A 186 -4.81 -0.20 -11.79
N LEU A 187 -5.91 0.39 -11.28
CA LEU A 187 -5.98 0.84 -9.88
C LEU A 187 -5.59 -0.27 -8.92
N GLY A 188 -4.67 0.02 -8.00
CA GLY A 188 -4.15 -0.95 -7.02
C GLY A 188 -2.92 -1.73 -7.48
N MET A 189 -2.39 -1.44 -8.65
CA MET A 189 -1.06 -1.89 -9.11
C MET A 189 0.00 -0.85 -8.74
N THR A 190 1.24 -1.28 -8.62
CA THR A 190 2.39 -0.37 -8.59
C THR A 190 2.56 0.28 -9.96
N THR A 191 3.31 1.38 -10.03
CA THR A 191 3.62 2.06 -11.30
C THR A 191 4.27 1.11 -12.30
N MET A 192 5.24 0.29 -11.84
CA MET A 192 5.94 -0.68 -12.68
C MET A 192 4.99 -1.79 -13.17
N GLU A 193 4.15 -2.34 -12.30
CA GLU A 193 3.17 -3.35 -12.68
C GLU A 193 2.17 -2.82 -13.70
N ALA A 194 1.70 -1.59 -13.51
CA ALA A 194 0.78 -0.93 -14.43
C ALA A 194 1.45 -0.66 -15.79
N ASP A 195 2.68 -0.18 -15.80
CA ASP A 195 3.44 0.05 -17.03
C ASP A 195 3.58 -1.24 -17.84
N LEU A 196 4.02 -2.33 -17.20
CA LEU A 196 4.14 -3.64 -17.84
C LEU A 196 2.80 -4.17 -18.37
N ALA A 197 1.71 -3.99 -17.61
CA ALA A 197 0.38 -4.42 -18.02
C ALA A 197 -0.14 -3.59 -19.20
N PHE A 198 0.12 -2.28 -19.23
CA PHE A 198 -0.21 -1.41 -20.37
C PHE A 198 0.62 -1.75 -21.60
N CYS A 199 1.92 -2.00 -21.45
CA CYS A 199 2.79 -2.46 -22.54
C CYS A 199 2.31 -3.81 -23.10
N LEU A 200 1.93 -4.75 -22.24
CA LEU A 200 1.38 -6.03 -22.66
C LEU A 200 0.08 -5.87 -23.45
N ALA A 201 -0.82 -5.00 -22.98
CA ALA A 201 -2.05 -4.67 -23.67
C ALA A 201 -1.80 -3.99 -25.04
N ALA A 202 -0.75 -3.13 -25.13
CA ALA A 202 -0.35 -2.53 -26.39
C ALA A 202 0.17 -3.55 -27.39
N VAL A 203 0.94 -4.53 -26.93
CA VAL A 203 1.47 -5.61 -27.81
C VAL A 203 0.36 -6.56 -28.27
N ARG A 204 -0.57 -6.95 -27.37
CA ARG A 204 -1.59 -7.95 -27.68
C ARG A 204 -2.75 -7.39 -28.52
N ASP A 205 -3.17 -6.17 -28.29
CA ASP A 205 -4.40 -5.59 -28.84
C ASP A 205 -4.23 -4.12 -29.29
N GLN A 206 -3.02 -3.64 -29.45
CA GLN A 206 -2.74 -2.23 -29.79
C GLN A 206 -3.57 -1.21 -28.96
N LEU A 207 -3.81 -1.54 -27.69
CA LEU A 207 -4.68 -0.80 -26.76
C LEU A 207 -6.14 -0.70 -27.25
N GLY A 208 -6.63 -1.73 -27.96
CA GLY A 208 -8.00 -1.83 -28.45
C GLY A 208 -9.03 -2.16 -27.37
N GLU A 209 -10.20 -2.66 -27.79
CA GLU A 209 -11.34 -2.89 -26.88
C GLU A 209 -11.08 -3.91 -25.80
N ASN A 210 -10.19 -4.88 -26.03
CA ASN A 210 -9.83 -5.93 -25.06
C ASN A 210 -8.68 -5.52 -24.11
N ALA A 211 -8.03 -4.39 -24.34
CA ALA A 211 -6.91 -3.93 -23.54
C ALA A 211 -7.22 -3.81 -22.03
N PRO A 212 -8.38 -3.25 -21.60
CA PRO A 212 -8.73 -3.22 -20.17
C PRO A 212 -8.87 -4.61 -19.54
N TYR A 213 -9.32 -5.61 -20.32
CA TYR A 213 -9.39 -6.99 -19.87
C TYR A 213 -7.99 -7.58 -19.65
N THR A 214 -7.05 -7.32 -20.56
CA THR A 214 -5.65 -7.74 -20.42
C THR A 214 -5.05 -7.17 -19.12
N VAL A 215 -5.22 -5.87 -18.85
CA VAL A 215 -4.74 -5.24 -17.63
C VAL A 215 -5.40 -5.83 -16.38
N SER A 216 -6.70 -6.08 -16.42
CA SER A 216 -7.43 -6.72 -15.31
C SER A 216 -6.94 -8.14 -15.03
N SER A 217 -6.59 -8.90 -16.07
CA SER A 217 -6.05 -10.26 -15.94
C SER A 217 -4.66 -10.25 -15.29
N GLU A 218 -3.80 -9.31 -15.67
CA GLU A 218 -2.49 -9.14 -15.03
C GLU A 218 -2.64 -8.74 -13.55
N LYS A 219 -3.56 -7.81 -13.25
CA LYS A 219 -3.88 -7.45 -11.85
C LYS A 219 -4.35 -8.65 -11.03
N GLU A 220 -5.19 -9.50 -11.59
CA GLU A 220 -5.63 -10.74 -10.92
C GLU A 220 -4.44 -11.62 -10.53
N GLN A 221 -3.48 -11.81 -11.45
CA GLN A 221 -2.28 -12.61 -11.18
C GLN A 221 -1.41 -11.97 -10.08
N ILE A 222 -1.24 -10.64 -10.11
CA ILE A 222 -0.45 -9.90 -9.12
C ILE A 222 -1.09 -10.06 -7.72
N ILE A 223 -2.39 -9.85 -7.61
CA ILE A 223 -3.10 -9.98 -6.33
C ILE A 223 -3.02 -11.42 -5.82
N ARG A 224 -3.19 -12.42 -6.68
CA ARG A 224 -3.06 -13.84 -6.31
C ARG A 224 -1.65 -14.23 -5.83
N LYS A 225 -0.58 -13.60 -6.35
CA LYS A 225 0.79 -13.84 -5.89
C LYS A 225 0.98 -13.49 -4.40
N SER A 226 0.19 -12.57 -3.86
CA SER A 226 0.22 -12.25 -2.42
C SER A 226 -0.18 -13.45 -1.54
N GLY A 227 -0.91 -14.42 -2.11
CA GLY A 227 -1.40 -15.61 -1.44
C GLY A 227 -2.51 -15.37 -0.41
N ILE A 228 -2.84 -14.11 -0.10
CA ILE A 228 -3.76 -13.70 0.96
C ILE A 228 -5.12 -13.31 0.40
N LEU A 229 -5.13 -12.66 -0.77
CA LEU A 229 -6.32 -12.18 -1.46
C LEU A 229 -6.53 -12.96 -2.76
N ASP A 230 -7.77 -13.36 -2.99
CA ASP A 230 -8.21 -13.84 -4.30
C ASP A 230 -8.99 -12.70 -4.99
N TYR A 231 -8.69 -12.44 -6.26
CA TYR A 231 -9.40 -11.45 -7.08
C TYR A 231 -10.42 -12.12 -7.98
N PHE A 232 -11.63 -11.58 -8.04
CA PHE A 232 -12.68 -12.05 -8.94
C PHE A 232 -13.08 -10.90 -9.88
N PRO A 233 -12.90 -11.06 -11.20
CA PRO A 233 -13.37 -10.10 -12.17
C PRO A 233 -14.90 -10.03 -12.20
N LYS A 234 -15.43 -8.97 -12.81
CA LYS A 234 -16.87 -8.62 -12.84
C LYS A 234 -17.67 -9.54 -13.76
N ASN A 235 -18.10 -10.72 -13.32
CA ASN A 235 -18.73 -11.68 -14.25
C ASN A 235 -20.06 -12.32 -13.81
N GLU A 236 -20.61 -12.00 -12.62
CA GLU A 236 -21.85 -12.64 -12.15
C GLU A 236 -23.00 -11.65 -11.98
N ASN A 237 -24.23 -12.05 -12.30
CA ASN A 237 -25.41 -11.19 -12.19
C ASN A 237 -26.22 -11.46 -10.93
N LEU A 238 -26.74 -10.40 -10.30
CA LEU A 238 -27.64 -10.51 -9.14
C LEU A 238 -28.93 -11.28 -9.45
N LYS A 239 -29.25 -11.45 -10.72
CA LYS A 239 -30.42 -12.21 -11.19
C LYS A 239 -30.31 -13.69 -10.85
N ASP A 240 -29.09 -14.21 -10.65
CA ASP A 240 -28.84 -15.62 -10.36
C ASP A 240 -29.10 -15.98 -8.88
N VAL A 241 -29.28 -14.95 -8.03
CA VAL A 241 -29.65 -15.13 -6.61
C VAL A 241 -31.17 -15.14 -6.47
N GLY A 242 -31.76 -16.30 -6.19
CA GLY A 242 -33.16 -16.42 -5.88
C GLY A 242 -33.51 -15.82 -4.52
N GLY A 243 -34.69 -15.20 -4.39
CA GLY A 243 -35.13 -14.58 -3.14
C GLY A 243 -34.35 -13.35 -2.72
N MET A 244 -34.29 -13.08 -1.40
CA MET A 244 -33.57 -11.94 -0.79
C MET A 244 -34.04 -10.55 -1.28
N ASP A 245 -35.33 -10.38 -1.54
CA ASP A 245 -35.87 -9.16 -2.15
C ASP A 245 -35.60 -7.91 -1.29
N ILE A 246 -35.65 -8.03 0.04
CA ILE A 246 -35.32 -6.95 0.97
C ILE A 246 -33.85 -6.54 0.84
N LEU A 247 -32.93 -7.50 0.71
CA LEU A 247 -31.51 -7.22 0.51
C LEU A 247 -31.27 -6.57 -0.85
N LYS A 248 -31.92 -7.07 -1.91
CA LYS A 248 -31.82 -6.49 -3.26
C LYS A 248 -32.29 -5.04 -3.29
N ASP A 249 -33.44 -4.73 -2.66
CA ASP A 249 -33.95 -3.36 -2.54
C ASP A 249 -32.99 -2.47 -1.74
N TRP A 250 -32.44 -2.98 -0.65
CA TRP A 250 -31.45 -2.27 0.16
C TRP A 250 -30.18 -1.94 -0.66
N LEU A 251 -29.65 -2.93 -1.40
CA LEU A 251 -28.47 -2.75 -2.26
C LEU A 251 -28.73 -1.74 -3.38
N PHE A 252 -29.93 -1.78 -3.98
CA PHE A 252 -30.32 -0.84 -5.03
C PHE A 252 -30.31 0.62 -4.50
N LYS A 253 -30.88 0.85 -3.31
CA LYS A 253 -30.90 2.16 -2.68
C LYS A 253 -29.49 2.66 -2.33
N ARG A 254 -28.60 1.76 -1.86
CA ARG A 254 -27.23 2.08 -1.42
C ARG A 254 -26.24 2.27 -2.56
N LYS A 255 -26.51 1.74 -3.75
CA LYS A 255 -25.66 1.95 -4.93
C LYS A 255 -25.39 3.43 -5.20
N LYS A 256 -26.41 4.28 -5.02
CA LYS A 256 -26.30 5.73 -5.23
C LYS A 256 -25.33 6.43 -4.28
N ALA A 257 -25.00 5.83 -3.13
CA ALA A 257 -24.05 6.43 -2.18
C ALA A 257 -22.60 6.48 -2.70
N TYR A 258 -22.28 5.68 -3.74
CA TYR A 258 -20.96 5.72 -4.40
C TYR A 258 -20.86 6.75 -5.52
N GLU A 259 -21.97 7.42 -5.87
CA GLU A 259 -21.99 8.47 -6.87
C GLU A 259 -21.41 9.77 -6.30
N LYS A 260 -20.78 10.58 -7.17
CA LYS A 260 -20.18 11.87 -6.78
C LYS A 260 -21.18 12.80 -6.08
N ASN A 261 -22.41 12.87 -6.59
CA ASN A 261 -23.46 13.72 -6.04
C ASN A 261 -23.83 13.39 -4.59
N ALA A 262 -23.74 12.11 -4.22
CA ALA A 262 -24.01 11.66 -2.85
C ALA A 262 -22.91 12.10 -1.88
N ARG A 263 -21.66 12.02 -2.32
CA ARG A 263 -20.49 12.52 -1.57
C ARG A 263 -20.54 14.04 -1.40
N ASP A 264 -20.85 14.77 -2.45
CA ASP A 264 -20.99 16.24 -2.43
C ASP A 264 -22.12 16.68 -1.48
N PHE A 265 -23.12 15.81 -1.30
CA PHE A 265 -24.22 16.02 -0.34
C PHE A 265 -23.87 15.66 1.10
N GLY A 266 -22.72 15.01 1.34
CA GLY A 266 -22.27 14.58 2.67
C GLY A 266 -22.84 13.23 3.13
N LEU A 267 -23.30 12.37 2.21
CA LEU A 267 -23.74 11.02 2.53
C LEU A 267 -22.53 10.08 2.60
N ASP A 268 -22.37 9.42 3.74
CA ASP A 268 -21.36 8.40 3.91
C ASP A 268 -21.65 7.16 3.07
N GLU A 269 -20.59 6.57 2.54
CA GLU A 269 -20.65 5.29 1.83
C GLU A 269 -20.98 4.14 2.80
N PRO A 270 -21.77 3.13 2.36
CA PRO A 270 -22.07 1.98 3.20
C PRO A 270 -20.79 1.22 3.55
N LYS A 271 -20.58 0.91 4.81
CA LYS A 271 -19.33 0.30 5.29
C LYS A 271 -19.26 -1.18 5.04
N GLY A 272 -20.34 -1.92 5.27
CA GLY A 272 -20.34 -3.37 5.08
C GLY A 272 -21.68 -4.04 5.39
N LEU A 273 -21.68 -5.36 5.19
CA LEU A 273 -22.81 -6.27 5.41
C LEU A 273 -22.30 -7.57 6.02
N LEU A 274 -22.97 -8.07 7.04
CA LEU A 274 -22.74 -9.39 7.62
C LEU A 274 -23.84 -10.36 7.16
N LEU A 275 -23.44 -11.43 6.47
CA LEU A 275 -24.33 -12.52 6.04
C LEU A 275 -24.22 -13.71 6.99
N LEU A 276 -25.29 -13.99 7.71
CA LEU A 276 -25.40 -15.10 8.65
C LEU A 276 -26.29 -16.21 8.10
N GLY A 277 -25.89 -17.45 8.27
CA GLY A 277 -26.70 -18.60 7.85
C GLY A 277 -25.92 -19.90 7.81
N VAL A 278 -26.62 -21.01 7.72
CA VAL A 278 -26.03 -22.34 7.64
C VAL A 278 -25.18 -22.51 6.37
N PRO A 279 -24.21 -23.45 6.35
CA PRO A 279 -23.48 -23.80 5.12
C PRO A 279 -24.44 -24.14 3.98
N GLY A 280 -24.10 -23.70 2.76
CA GLY A 280 -24.93 -23.98 1.57
C GLY A 280 -26.12 -23.05 1.32
N CYS A 281 -26.42 -22.07 2.18
CA CYS A 281 -27.54 -21.13 1.99
C CYS A 281 -27.28 -19.97 1.01
N GLY A 282 -26.19 -20.00 0.22
CA GLY A 282 -25.93 -19.02 -0.83
C GLY A 282 -25.14 -17.77 -0.40
N LYS A 283 -24.53 -17.70 0.80
CA LYS A 283 -23.77 -16.54 1.28
C LYS A 283 -22.67 -16.10 0.32
N SER A 284 -21.86 -17.06 -0.16
CA SER A 284 -20.75 -16.77 -1.08
C SER A 284 -21.25 -16.29 -2.46
N LEU A 285 -22.36 -16.86 -2.95
CA LEU A 285 -23.00 -16.40 -4.17
C LEU A 285 -23.52 -14.96 -4.01
N THR A 286 -24.11 -14.66 -2.85
CA THR A 286 -24.60 -13.30 -2.55
C THR A 286 -23.45 -12.28 -2.54
N ALA A 287 -22.29 -12.61 -1.94
CA ALA A 287 -21.12 -11.71 -1.93
C ALA A 287 -20.64 -11.39 -3.36
N LYS A 288 -20.53 -12.41 -4.22
CA LYS A 288 -20.15 -12.25 -5.63
C LYS A 288 -21.20 -11.42 -6.40
N SER A 289 -22.47 -11.68 -6.17
CA SER A 289 -23.56 -10.97 -6.83
C SER A 289 -23.67 -9.51 -6.42
N ILE A 290 -23.30 -9.13 -5.18
CA ILE A 290 -23.23 -7.73 -4.73
C ILE A 290 -22.18 -6.97 -5.53
N ALA A 291 -20.99 -7.54 -5.66
CA ALA A 291 -19.89 -6.93 -6.41
C ALA A 291 -20.28 -6.70 -7.89
N SER A 292 -20.88 -7.69 -8.49
CA SER A 292 -21.37 -7.61 -9.88
C SER A 292 -22.48 -6.57 -10.04
N PHE A 293 -23.45 -6.53 -9.13
CA PHE A 293 -24.57 -5.57 -9.18
C PHE A 293 -24.09 -4.11 -9.07
N TRP A 294 -23.09 -3.86 -8.22
CA TRP A 294 -22.48 -2.54 -8.10
C TRP A 294 -21.41 -2.26 -9.15
N ASN A 295 -21.11 -3.24 -10.01
CA ASN A 295 -20.06 -3.16 -11.01
C ASN A 295 -18.69 -2.86 -10.41
N MET A 296 -18.40 -3.48 -9.26
CA MET A 296 -17.14 -3.34 -8.50
C MET A 296 -16.33 -4.63 -8.56
N PRO A 297 -14.99 -4.58 -8.51
CA PRO A 297 -14.18 -5.77 -8.35
C PRO A 297 -14.44 -6.41 -6.98
N LEU A 298 -14.32 -7.74 -6.91
CA LEU A 298 -14.42 -8.51 -5.67
C LEU A 298 -13.05 -9.02 -5.27
N LEU A 299 -12.66 -8.70 -4.06
CA LEU A 299 -11.49 -9.26 -3.37
C LEU A 299 -11.98 -10.21 -2.29
N ARG A 300 -11.50 -11.46 -2.27
CA ARG A 300 -11.78 -12.40 -1.19
C ARG A 300 -10.58 -12.51 -0.28
N LEU A 301 -10.80 -12.24 0.99
CA LEU A 301 -9.82 -12.45 2.06
C LEU A 301 -10.09 -13.82 2.71
N ASP A 302 -9.13 -14.73 2.59
CA ASP A 302 -9.14 -16.01 3.27
C ASP A 302 -8.46 -15.86 4.64
N ILE A 303 -9.27 -15.78 5.68
CA ILE A 303 -8.77 -15.66 7.05
C ILE A 303 -7.86 -16.83 7.44
N GLY A 304 -8.13 -18.03 6.94
CA GLY A 304 -7.28 -19.21 7.22
C GLY A 304 -5.86 -19.05 6.68
N LYS A 305 -5.70 -18.46 5.50
CA LYS A 305 -4.38 -18.19 4.91
C LYS A 305 -3.59 -17.12 5.66
N VAL A 306 -4.27 -16.17 6.29
CA VAL A 306 -3.63 -15.12 7.09
C VAL A 306 -2.87 -15.72 8.27
N PHE A 307 -3.40 -16.78 8.89
CA PHE A 307 -2.81 -17.44 10.07
C PHE A 307 -1.75 -18.50 9.73
N GLN A 308 -1.57 -18.88 8.47
CA GLN A 308 -0.60 -19.92 8.06
C GLN A 308 0.86 -19.43 8.00
N GLY A 309 1.13 -18.15 8.25
CA GLY A 309 2.48 -17.57 8.26
C GLY A 309 3.20 -17.72 9.59
N LEU A 310 4.55 -17.51 9.58
CA LEU A 310 5.38 -17.41 10.79
C LEU A 310 4.85 -16.33 11.74
N VAL A 311 5.09 -16.52 13.04
CA VAL A 311 4.70 -15.56 14.09
C VAL A 311 5.21 -14.14 13.74
N GLY A 312 4.31 -13.16 13.69
CA GLY A 312 4.58 -11.78 13.26
C GLY A 312 4.17 -11.46 11.82
N SER A 313 4.10 -12.44 10.92
CA SER A 313 3.68 -12.20 9.52
C SER A 313 2.16 -12.00 9.37
N SER A 314 1.37 -12.50 10.31
CA SER A 314 -0.11 -12.47 10.21
C SER A 314 -0.68 -11.06 10.31
N GLU A 315 -0.13 -10.19 11.17
CA GLU A 315 -0.54 -8.78 11.27
C GLU A 315 -0.14 -8.00 10.00
N ASP A 316 1.07 -8.25 9.47
CA ASP A 316 1.53 -7.64 8.22
C ASP A 316 0.68 -8.10 7.03
N ASN A 317 0.27 -9.36 7.01
CA ASN A 317 -0.59 -9.90 5.98
C ASN A 317 -1.96 -9.21 5.96
N ILE A 318 -2.57 -8.96 7.12
CA ILE A 318 -3.81 -8.20 7.21
C ILE A 318 -3.63 -6.75 6.77
N ARG A 319 -2.56 -6.08 7.20
CA ARG A 319 -2.26 -4.70 6.77
C ARG A 319 -2.08 -4.61 5.26
N LYS A 320 -1.38 -5.56 4.66
CA LYS A 320 -1.21 -5.66 3.19
C LYS A 320 -2.55 -5.89 2.48
N ALA A 321 -3.39 -6.80 2.99
CA ALA A 321 -4.71 -7.05 2.42
C ALA A 321 -5.61 -5.81 2.47
N ILE A 322 -5.59 -5.08 3.58
CA ILE A 322 -6.31 -3.82 3.74
C ILE A 322 -5.79 -2.77 2.75
N ALA A 323 -4.48 -2.55 2.71
CA ALA A 323 -3.85 -1.57 1.80
C ALA A 323 -4.15 -1.88 0.33
N THR A 324 -4.09 -3.17 -0.07
CA THR A 324 -4.46 -3.60 -1.42
C THR A 324 -5.93 -3.33 -1.71
N SER A 325 -6.82 -3.59 -0.73
CA SER A 325 -8.27 -3.35 -0.91
C SER A 325 -8.57 -1.85 -1.07
N GLU A 326 -7.91 -1.00 -0.30
CA GLU A 326 -8.04 0.46 -0.41
C GLU A 326 -7.51 1.00 -1.73
N ALA A 327 -6.40 0.46 -2.20
CA ALA A 327 -5.81 0.84 -3.49
C ALA A 327 -6.66 0.42 -4.70
N VAL A 328 -7.37 -0.71 -4.59
CA VAL A 328 -8.31 -1.19 -5.63
C VAL A 328 -9.67 -0.49 -5.54
N ALA A 329 -9.94 0.27 -4.50
CA ALA A 329 -11.24 0.93 -4.27
C ALA A 329 -11.68 1.83 -5.45
N PRO A 330 -12.98 1.85 -5.82
CA PRO A 330 -14.09 1.21 -5.13
C PRO A 330 -14.18 -0.31 -5.39
N CYS A 331 -14.22 -1.11 -4.32
CA CYS A 331 -14.26 -2.56 -4.42
C CYS A 331 -15.13 -3.19 -3.32
N VAL A 332 -15.47 -4.47 -3.49
CA VAL A 332 -16.07 -5.30 -2.46
C VAL A 332 -14.99 -6.20 -1.86
N LEU A 333 -14.79 -6.11 -0.55
CA LEU A 333 -13.93 -7.03 0.20
C LEU A 333 -14.78 -8.09 0.87
N TRP A 334 -14.70 -9.32 0.38
CA TRP A 334 -15.40 -10.46 0.96
C TRP A 334 -14.49 -11.20 1.96
N ILE A 335 -14.91 -11.20 3.22
CA ILE A 335 -14.26 -11.94 4.30
C ILE A 335 -15.09 -13.21 4.54
N ASP A 336 -14.55 -14.35 4.10
CA ASP A 336 -15.27 -15.62 4.17
C ASP A 336 -15.04 -16.31 5.51
N GLU A 337 -16.13 -16.84 6.11
CA GLU A 337 -16.12 -17.61 7.35
C GLU A 337 -15.30 -16.93 8.47
N ILE A 338 -15.66 -15.67 8.75
CA ILE A 338 -14.93 -14.81 9.67
C ILE A 338 -14.77 -15.44 11.07
N GLU A 339 -15.70 -16.31 11.49
CA GLU A 339 -15.64 -17.03 12.75
C GLU A 339 -14.49 -18.04 12.84
N LYS A 340 -13.97 -18.57 11.70
CA LYS A 340 -12.83 -19.48 11.72
C LYS A 340 -11.58 -18.86 12.28
N GLY A 341 -11.38 -17.60 12.01
CA GLY A 341 -10.28 -16.85 12.61
C GLY A 341 -10.44 -16.62 14.11
N LEU A 342 -11.64 -16.77 14.66
CA LEU A 342 -11.93 -16.56 16.09
C LEU A 342 -11.92 -17.87 16.89
N SER A 343 -12.06 -19.03 16.25
CA SER A 343 -12.14 -20.33 16.92
C SER A 343 -10.83 -20.73 17.62
N GLY A 344 -9.67 -20.20 17.19
CA GLY A 344 -8.40 -20.37 17.85
C GLY A 344 -8.29 -19.75 19.25
N VAL A 345 -9.15 -18.78 19.57
CA VAL A 345 -9.17 -18.10 20.89
C VAL A 345 -9.74 -18.98 21.99
N GLN A 346 -10.62 -19.94 21.65
CA GLN A 346 -11.31 -20.78 22.64
C GLN A 346 -10.63 -22.13 22.91
N SER A 347 -9.72 -22.58 22.03
CA SER A 347 -9.21 -23.96 22.07
C SER A 347 -7.72 -24.13 22.37
N SER A 348 -6.90 -23.08 22.32
CA SER A 348 -5.47 -23.17 22.56
C SER A 348 -5.01 -22.31 23.73
N GLY A 349 -4.32 -22.93 24.68
CA GLY A 349 -3.77 -22.22 25.83
C GLY A 349 -2.77 -21.14 25.43
N SER A 350 -3.01 -19.96 25.94
CA SER A 350 -2.17 -18.75 26.18
C SER A 350 -1.30 -18.13 25.08
N THR A 351 -0.91 -18.78 23.97
CA THR A 351 0.03 -18.17 23.01
C THR A 351 -0.62 -17.68 21.71
N ASP A 352 -1.58 -18.40 21.16
CA ASP A 352 -2.21 -18.05 19.86
C ASP A 352 -3.40 -17.09 19.98
N GLY A 353 -4.07 -17.03 21.13
CA GLY A 353 -5.21 -16.13 21.36
C GLY A 353 -4.88 -14.65 21.27
N GLY A 354 -3.64 -14.27 21.56
CA GLY A 354 -3.18 -12.88 21.47
C GLY A 354 -3.04 -12.37 20.04
N VAL A 355 -2.53 -13.18 19.12
CA VAL A 355 -2.35 -12.81 17.71
C VAL A 355 -3.70 -12.65 17.01
N THR A 356 -4.59 -13.61 17.23
CA THR A 356 -5.95 -13.57 16.68
C THR A 356 -6.72 -12.32 17.11
N SER A 357 -6.66 -11.98 18.41
CA SER A 357 -7.30 -10.77 18.95
C SER A 357 -6.77 -9.49 18.31
N ARG A 358 -5.45 -9.38 18.06
CA ARG A 358 -4.82 -8.22 17.42
C ARG A 358 -5.24 -8.08 15.95
N ILE A 359 -5.28 -9.18 15.19
CA ILE A 359 -5.73 -9.18 13.80
C ILE A 359 -7.17 -8.66 13.72
N PHE A 360 -8.07 -9.18 14.56
CA PHE A 360 -9.46 -8.69 14.59
C PHE A 360 -9.56 -7.24 15.04
N SER A 361 -8.81 -6.82 16.04
CA SER A 361 -8.75 -5.41 16.43
C SER A 361 -8.30 -4.52 15.28
N THR A 362 -7.31 -4.95 14.49
CA THR A 362 -6.86 -4.21 13.30
C THR A 362 -7.96 -4.07 12.25
N ILE A 363 -8.67 -5.16 11.94
CA ILE A 363 -9.80 -5.14 10.98
C ILE A 363 -10.93 -4.23 11.51
N LEU A 364 -11.31 -4.36 12.78
CA LEU A 364 -12.38 -3.57 13.39
C LEU A 364 -12.05 -2.08 13.44
N THR A 365 -10.83 -1.72 13.84
CA THR A 365 -10.36 -0.34 13.85
C THR A 365 -10.38 0.24 12.44
N TRP A 366 -9.83 -0.51 11.48
CA TRP A 366 -9.88 -0.10 10.09
C TRP A 366 -11.32 0.12 9.58
N MET A 367 -12.24 -0.81 9.85
CA MET A 367 -13.65 -0.67 9.44
C MET A 367 -14.32 0.57 10.04
N GLN A 368 -13.92 1.00 11.22
CA GLN A 368 -14.43 2.24 11.83
C GLN A 368 -13.87 3.49 11.17
N GLU A 369 -12.55 3.51 10.93
CA GLU A 369 -11.79 4.69 10.53
C GLU A 369 -11.70 4.86 9.02
N LYS A 370 -11.94 3.79 8.23
CA LYS A 370 -11.79 3.84 6.78
C LYS A 370 -12.64 4.93 6.14
N THR A 371 -12.01 5.69 5.28
CA THR A 371 -12.62 6.68 4.39
C THR A 371 -12.66 6.22 2.92
N SER A 372 -11.96 5.12 2.62
CA SER A 372 -11.91 4.53 1.30
C SER A 372 -13.20 3.79 0.95
N PRO A 373 -13.67 3.84 -0.32
CA PRO A 373 -14.90 3.20 -0.77
C PRO A 373 -14.76 1.67 -0.93
N VAL A 374 -14.35 1.00 0.15
CA VAL A 374 -14.30 -0.47 0.26
C VAL A 374 -15.55 -0.94 0.97
N PHE A 375 -16.38 -1.75 0.31
CA PHE A 375 -17.55 -2.36 0.93
C PHE A 375 -17.22 -3.75 1.45
N VAL A 376 -17.33 -3.97 2.76
CA VAL A 376 -16.99 -5.26 3.37
C VAL A 376 -18.21 -6.16 3.39
N VAL A 377 -18.08 -7.36 2.84
CA VAL A 377 -19.09 -8.43 2.96
C VAL A 377 -18.48 -9.55 3.79
N ALA A 378 -18.88 -9.65 5.06
CA ALA A 378 -18.46 -10.74 5.92
C ALA A 378 -19.50 -11.87 5.89
N THR A 379 -19.05 -13.14 5.84
CA THR A 379 -19.91 -14.30 5.97
C THR A 379 -19.60 -15.05 7.25
N ALA A 380 -20.63 -15.55 7.94
CA ALA A 380 -20.46 -16.39 9.12
C ALA A 380 -21.53 -17.50 9.18
N ASN A 381 -21.13 -18.64 9.76
CA ASN A 381 -22.04 -19.77 9.98
C ASN A 381 -22.65 -19.76 11.40
N ASN A 382 -21.97 -19.15 12.37
CA ASN A 382 -22.41 -19.12 13.76
C ASN A 382 -22.18 -17.74 14.40
N ILE A 383 -23.26 -17.08 14.75
CA ILE A 383 -23.23 -15.75 15.37
C ILE A 383 -22.62 -15.74 16.77
N ASN A 384 -22.76 -16.85 17.53
CA ASN A 384 -22.26 -16.94 18.90
C ASN A 384 -20.73 -16.96 18.99
N LEU A 385 -20.06 -17.22 17.86
CA LEU A 385 -18.59 -17.19 17.77
C LEU A 385 -18.06 -15.80 17.40
N LEU A 386 -18.92 -14.84 17.08
CA LEU A 386 -18.53 -13.50 16.67
C LEU A 386 -18.45 -12.57 17.89
N PRO A 387 -17.43 -11.69 17.98
CA PRO A 387 -17.37 -10.66 19.01
C PRO A 387 -18.55 -9.69 18.87
N PRO A 388 -19.13 -9.24 19.97
CA PRO A 388 -20.26 -8.28 19.96
C PRO A 388 -19.93 -6.98 19.20
N GLU A 389 -18.66 -6.63 19.15
CA GLU A 389 -18.16 -5.44 18.47
C GLU A 389 -18.43 -5.48 16.96
N LEU A 390 -18.41 -6.65 16.33
CA LEU A 390 -18.75 -6.83 14.89
C LEU A 390 -20.23 -6.60 14.60
N LEU A 391 -21.09 -6.77 15.60
CA LEU A 391 -22.56 -6.66 15.44
C LEU A 391 -23.07 -5.22 15.64
N ARG A 392 -22.20 -4.29 16.00
CA ARG A 392 -22.56 -2.88 16.18
C ARG A 392 -22.88 -2.19 14.86
N LYS A 393 -23.96 -1.40 14.84
CA LYS A 393 -24.28 -0.53 13.70
C LYS A 393 -23.15 0.47 13.44
N GLY A 394 -22.79 0.65 12.17
CA GLY A 394 -21.75 1.61 11.75
C GLY A 394 -20.35 1.02 11.58
N ARG A 395 -20.23 -0.29 11.71
CA ARG A 395 -19.00 -1.05 11.43
C ARG A 395 -19.15 -1.95 10.23
#